data_6e58bf9215bb432677fe2b432cbe5911
#
_entry.id   6e58bf9215bb432677fe2b432cbe5911
#
_cell.length_a   1.000
_cell.length_b   1.000
_cell.length_c   1.000
_cell.angle_alpha   90.00
_cell.angle_beta   90.00
_cell.angle_gamma   90.00
#
_symmetry.space_group_name_H-M   'P 1'
#
loop_
_entity.id
_entity.type
_entity.pdbx_description
1 polymer ?
#
loop_
_entity_poly.entity_id
_entity_poly.type
_entity_poly.pdbx_seq_one_letter_code
_entity_poly.pdbx_strand_id
1 'polypeptide(L)'
;MKEFLKYTFATVCGLILTGVVFTILGIISLAGMVASTSGTETIVKDRSVFVLELKGSVMERYQENPIMQFLGEDYATYGLDDILTSIRKAKENDKIKGIYIDAGAFACQTASMQAIRRALVDFKESGKFIVAYAGAYSQGTYYIASVADKVIANPSGSIGWHGLSAQTMFLKGLLDKVGVEMQVFRVGTYKSAVEPYIATEMSPANREQTQAFIGSIWQQILNEVSESRKISVDSLNALASRNMDLQPAELYLSTGLADTLMYKDEVLAYLKQLTDCKEDEKLNTLSLEDMVNVKRNVPKDKSGNVIAVYYAYGEIDGDDSADGEGINSEKVIKDLRKLREDESVKAVVLRVNSPGGSAYGSEQIWREVSLLKQEKPVIVSMGDYAASGGYYISCAADWIVAEPTTLTGSIGIFGLVPNAEGLLKDKLGLNFDVVKTNELADLGDLTRPFNEEEKALMQGMVNKGYELFTKRCADGRKMNIEDIKKIAEGRVWTGEMAKDLKLVDELGGLDEAVEVAASHAKIERYTLVSYPEKEDFLTSLLNTRPSRYISSRMQENFGEYYNGLRFVKNLKDADRLQARMPFDVVIK
;
A
#
# COMPACT_ATOMS: atom_id res chain seq x y z
N MET A 1 60.39 -5.42 32.39
CA MET A 1 60.05 -4.76 31.11
C MET A 1 59.93 -5.74 29.94
N LYS A 2 60.93 -6.60 29.69
CA LYS A 2 60.86 -7.59 28.57
C LYS A 2 59.70 -8.60 28.72
N GLU A 3 59.46 -9.13 29.91
CA GLU A 3 58.33 -10.06 30.18
C GLU A 3 56.97 -9.39 30.04
N PHE A 4 56.79 -8.17 30.53
CA PHE A 4 55.57 -7.37 30.36
C PHE A 4 55.25 -7.15 28.89
N LEU A 5 56.21 -6.70 28.09
CA LEU A 5 56.06 -6.49 26.65
C LEU A 5 55.68 -7.79 25.92
N LYS A 6 56.27 -8.94 26.33
CA LYS A 6 55.94 -10.25 25.75
C LYS A 6 54.48 -10.66 25.99
N TYR A 7 53.98 -10.48 27.22
CA TYR A 7 52.58 -10.82 27.54
C TYR A 7 51.61 -9.83 26.89
N THR A 8 51.92 -8.53 26.88
CA THR A 8 51.10 -7.52 26.18
C THR A 8 50.99 -7.83 24.69
N PHE A 9 52.13 -8.16 24.04
CA PHE A 9 52.13 -8.54 22.63
C PHE A 9 51.34 -9.83 22.37
N ALA A 10 51.49 -10.84 23.22
CA ALA A 10 50.71 -12.08 23.11
C ALA A 10 49.21 -11.83 23.26
N THR A 11 48.79 -10.95 24.19
CA THR A 11 47.36 -10.57 24.37
C THR A 11 46.83 -9.82 23.16
N VAL A 12 47.58 -8.87 22.62
CA VAL A 12 47.20 -8.14 21.41
C VAL A 12 47.07 -9.09 20.21
N CYS A 13 48.03 -9.98 20.01
CA CYS A 13 47.93 -11.02 18.95
C CYS A 13 46.75 -11.94 19.16
N GLY A 14 46.44 -12.34 20.41
CA GLY A 14 45.27 -13.13 20.74
C GLY A 14 43.96 -12.42 20.40
N LEU A 15 43.84 -11.12 20.76
CA LEU A 15 42.66 -10.31 20.41
C LEU A 15 42.49 -10.14 18.89
N ILE A 16 43.60 -9.89 18.18
CA ILE A 16 43.55 -9.80 16.70
C ILE A 16 43.13 -11.13 16.10
N LEU A 17 43.70 -12.26 16.55
CA LEU A 17 43.34 -13.59 16.05
C LEU A 17 41.85 -13.91 16.32
N THR A 18 41.38 -13.60 17.52
CA THR A 18 39.96 -13.75 17.89
C THR A 18 39.08 -12.88 17.00
N GLY A 19 39.44 -11.63 16.77
CA GLY A 19 38.73 -10.74 15.84
C GLY A 19 38.67 -11.29 14.42
N VAL A 20 39.79 -11.81 13.91
CA VAL A 20 39.83 -12.44 12.57
C VAL A 20 38.93 -13.69 12.51
N VAL A 21 38.96 -14.55 13.54
CA VAL A 21 38.09 -15.73 13.59
C VAL A 21 36.61 -15.34 13.60
N PHE A 22 36.21 -14.35 14.42
CA PHE A 22 34.83 -13.87 14.42
C PHE A 22 34.43 -13.22 13.10
N THR A 23 35.34 -12.50 12.45
CA THR A 23 35.10 -11.92 11.12
C THR A 23 34.89 -13.02 10.07
N ILE A 24 35.70 -14.07 10.08
CA ILE A 24 35.55 -15.20 9.15
C ILE A 24 34.23 -15.94 9.42
N LEU A 25 33.90 -16.23 10.69
CA LEU A 25 32.61 -16.85 11.03
C LEU A 25 31.43 -15.97 10.63
N GLY A 26 31.54 -14.65 10.80
CA GLY A 26 30.55 -13.67 10.33
C GLY A 26 30.38 -13.72 8.82
N ILE A 27 31.47 -13.75 8.05
CA ILE A 27 31.43 -13.86 6.58
C ILE A 27 30.83 -15.20 6.14
N ILE A 28 31.19 -16.32 6.78
CA ILE A 28 30.62 -17.64 6.48
C ILE A 28 29.12 -17.66 6.78
N SER A 29 28.70 -17.11 7.92
CA SER A 29 27.30 -16.99 8.29
C SER A 29 26.53 -16.13 7.27
N LEU A 30 27.10 -14.97 6.90
CA LEU A 30 26.54 -14.08 5.90
C LEU A 30 26.44 -14.75 4.52
N ALA A 31 27.49 -15.44 4.09
CA ALA A 31 27.49 -16.20 2.83
C ALA A 31 26.46 -17.33 2.85
N GLY A 32 26.28 -18.00 4.01
CA GLY A 32 25.23 -18.98 4.21
C GLY A 32 23.81 -18.39 4.10
N MET A 33 23.57 -17.22 4.70
CA MET A 33 22.32 -16.48 4.57
C MET A 33 22.08 -16.05 3.11
N VAL A 34 23.07 -15.47 2.44
CA VAL A 34 22.97 -15.10 1.01
C VAL A 34 22.68 -16.30 0.13
N ALA A 35 23.30 -17.45 0.40
CA ALA A 35 23.04 -18.67 -0.34
C ALA A 35 21.64 -19.25 -0.09
N SER A 36 21.08 -19.05 1.11
CA SER A 36 19.72 -19.48 1.45
C SER A 36 18.64 -18.54 0.89
N THR A 37 18.95 -17.25 0.73
CA THR A 37 18.05 -16.24 0.13
C THR A 37 18.18 -16.15 -1.40
N SER A 38 19.27 -16.63 -2.02
CA SER A 38 19.32 -16.80 -3.47
C SER A 38 18.41 -17.98 -3.85
N GLY A 39 17.15 -17.64 -4.20
CA GLY A 39 16.08 -18.59 -4.45
C GLY A 39 16.51 -19.69 -5.43
N THR A 40 16.70 -20.89 -4.93
CA THR A 40 16.79 -22.08 -5.77
C THR A 40 15.47 -22.24 -6.52
N GLU A 41 15.54 -22.43 -7.84
CA GLU A 41 14.36 -22.68 -8.66
C GLU A 41 13.50 -23.79 -8.06
N THR A 42 12.24 -23.47 -7.75
CA THR A 42 11.30 -24.46 -7.25
C THR A 42 10.82 -25.36 -8.39
N ILE A 43 11.06 -26.67 -8.25
CA ILE A 43 10.60 -27.68 -9.20
C ILE A 43 9.17 -28.08 -8.83
N VAL A 44 8.23 -27.76 -9.70
CA VAL A 44 6.82 -28.14 -9.53
C VAL A 44 6.65 -29.64 -9.81
N LYS A 45 6.12 -30.38 -8.83
CA LYS A 45 5.74 -31.79 -8.97
C LYS A 45 4.37 -31.91 -9.62
N ASP A 46 4.13 -33.05 -10.27
CA ASP A 46 2.81 -33.34 -10.83
C ASP A 46 1.73 -33.36 -9.73
N ARG A 47 0.52 -32.94 -10.08
CA ARG A 47 -0.65 -32.87 -9.17
C ARG A 47 -0.42 -31.99 -7.95
N SER A 48 0.36 -30.91 -8.10
CA SER A 48 0.57 -29.92 -7.03
C SER A 48 -0.65 -29.03 -6.85
N VAL A 49 -0.81 -28.53 -5.63
CA VAL A 49 -1.80 -27.50 -5.25
C VAL A 49 -1.05 -26.28 -4.75
N PHE A 50 -1.35 -25.12 -5.31
CA PHE A 50 -0.86 -23.86 -4.76
C PHE A 50 -1.68 -23.49 -3.52
N VAL A 51 -1.02 -23.37 -2.38
CA VAL A 51 -1.64 -22.93 -1.12
C VAL A 51 -1.45 -21.43 -1.00
N LEU A 52 -2.52 -20.68 -1.22
CA LEU A 52 -2.58 -19.25 -1.02
C LEU A 52 -3.00 -18.97 0.43
N GLU A 53 -2.03 -18.74 1.29
CA GLU A 53 -2.30 -18.36 2.67
C GLU A 53 -2.66 -16.87 2.74
N LEU A 54 -3.90 -16.57 3.12
CA LEU A 54 -4.35 -15.20 3.39
C LEU A 54 -4.17 -14.91 4.89
N LYS A 55 -2.93 -14.63 5.28
CA LYS A 55 -2.52 -14.32 6.66
C LYS A 55 -1.53 -13.15 6.65
N GLY A 56 -1.41 -12.42 7.76
CA GLY A 56 -0.48 -11.31 7.86
C GLY A 56 -0.94 -10.05 7.11
N SER A 57 0.00 -9.28 6.56
CA SER A 57 -0.28 -8.02 5.85
C SER A 57 0.17 -8.05 4.39
N VAL A 58 -0.45 -7.20 3.56
CA VAL A 58 -0.08 -7.03 2.16
C VAL A 58 0.44 -5.61 1.94
N MET A 59 1.57 -5.51 1.28
CA MET A 59 2.14 -4.26 0.76
C MET A 59 2.18 -4.32 -0.77
N GLU A 60 2.31 -3.19 -1.43
CA GLU A 60 2.42 -3.12 -2.90
C GLU A 60 3.58 -3.97 -3.43
N ARG A 61 4.73 -3.88 -2.77
CA ARG A 61 5.90 -4.73 -2.98
C ARG A 61 6.55 -5.03 -1.64
N TYR A 62 6.94 -6.26 -1.43
CA TYR A 62 7.65 -6.67 -0.23
C TYR A 62 9.00 -7.26 -0.59
N GLN A 63 9.98 -6.99 0.24
CA GLN A 63 11.28 -7.64 0.21
C GLN A 63 11.62 -8.08 1.63
N GLU A 64 11.82 -9.38 1.79
CA GLU A 64 12.21 -9.94 3.08
C GLU A 64 13.50 -9.30 3.59
N ASN A 65 13.49 -8.92 4.87
CA ASN A 65 14.68 -8.50 5.58
C ASN A 65 15.09 -9.62 6.55
N PRO A 66 16.14 -10.39 6.24
CA PRO A 66 16.56 -11.54 7.05
C PRO A 66 16.94 -11.19 8.49
N ILE A 67 17.36 -9.93 8.74
CA ILE A 67 17.65 -9.48 10.11
C ILE A 67 16.37 -9.38 10.92
N MET A 68 15.28 -8.89 10.32
CA MET A 68 14.00 -8.75 11.00
C MET A 68 13.42 -10.11 11.33
N GLN A 69 13.54 -11.09 10.44
CA GLN A 69 13.22 -12.50 10.73
C GLN A 69 14.06 -13.05 11.90
N PHE A 70 15.38 -12.78 11.91
CA PHE A 70 16.26 -13.22 13.00
C PHE A 70 15.91 -12.56 14.33
N LEU A 71 15.40 -11.32 14.32
CA LEU A 71 14.95 -10.59 15.51
C LEU A 71 13.55 -11.02 15.99
N GLY A 72 12.93 -12.00 15.32
CA GLY A 72 11.67 -12.62 15.74
C GLY A 72 10.44 -11.81 15.30
N GLU A 73 10.49 -11.13 14.16
CA GLU A 73 9.28 -10.64 13.50
C GLU A 73 8.53 -11.83 12.88
N ASP A 74 7.56 -12.36 13.62
CA ASP A 74 6.69 -13.47 13.17
C ASP A 74 5.51 -12.99 12.30
N TYR A 75 5.40 -11.67 12.00
CA TYR A 75 4.27 -11.15 11.24
C TYR A 75 4.55 -11.29 9.74
N ALA A 76 3.86 -12.24 9.11
CA ALA A 76 4.00 -12.47 7.68
C ALA A 76 3.56 -11.23 6.89
N THR A 77 4.45 -10.71 6.04
CA THR A 77 4.14 -9.63 5.10
C THR A 77 4.39 -10.14 3.69
N TYR A 78 3.47 -9.86 2.78
CA TYR A 78 3.53 -10.31 1.39
C TYR A 78 3.51 -9.13 0.43
N GLY A 79 4.18 -9.27 -0.72
CA GLY A 79 4.04 -8.35 -1.85
C GLY A 79 2.78 -8.69 -2.65
N LEU A 80 1.97 -7.70 -2.98
CA LEU A 80 0.85 -7.86 -3.90
C LEU A 80 1.34 -8.35 -5.27
N ASP A 81 2.47 -7.80 -5.75
CA ASP A 81 3.16 -8.22 -6.98
C ASP A 81 3.49 -9.72 -6.97
N ASP A 82 3.97 -10.26 -5.85
CA ASP A 82 4.32 -11.66 -5.69
C ASP A 82 3.07 -12.56 -5.65
N ILE A 83 2.00 -12.13 -4.98
CA ILE A 83 0.71 -12.84 -4.94
C ILE A 83 0.11 -12.95 -6.36
N LEU A 84 -0.02 -11.82 -7.07
CA LEU A 84 -0.61 -11.78 -8.41
C LEU A 84 0.21 -12.59 -9.42
N THR A 85 1.53 -12.45 -9.38
CA THR A 85 2.43 -13.22 -10.23
C THR A 85 2.36 -14.73 -9.94
N SER A 86 2.23 -15.12 -8.67
CA SER A 86 2.11 -16.53 -8.26
C SER A 86 0.81 -17.17 -8.73
N ILE A 87 -0.33 -16.45 -8.65
CA ILE A 87 -1.61 -16.90 -9.18
C ILE A 87 -1.50 -17.10 -10.70
N ARG A 88 -0.87 -16.18 -11.42
CA ARG A 88 -0.63 -16.29 -12.87
C ARG A 88 0.25 -17.49 -13.23
N LYS A 89 1.37 -17.70 -12.50
CA LYS A 89 2.23 -18.87 -12.67
C LYS A 89 1.45 -20.18 -12.44
N ALA A 90 0.56 -20.19 -11.43
CA ALA A 90 -0.29 -21.35 -11.17
C ALA A 90 -1.31 -21.60 -12.31
N LYS A 91 -1.86 -20.55 -12.94
CA LYS A 91 -2.72 -20.64 -14.13
C LYS A 91 -1.96 -21.30 -15.30
N GLU A 92 -0.73 -20.86 -15.55
CA GLU A 92 0.10 -21.28 -16.69
C GLU A 92 0.74 -22.67 -16.54
N ASN A 93 0.86 -23.22 -15.32
CA ASN A 93 1.59 -24.46 -15.07
C ASN A 93 0.67 -25.69 -14.98
N ASP A 94 0.74 -26.59 -15.98
CA ASP A 94 -0.14 -27.78 -16.09
C ASP A 94 0.00 -28.78 -14.92
N LYS A 95 1.13 -28.76 -14.20
CA LYS A 95 1.36 -29.61 -13.03
C LYS A 95 0.60 -29.15 -11.80
N ILE A 96 0.17 -27.90 -11.76
CA ILE A 96 -0.66 -27.33 -10.70
C ILE A 96 -2.12 -27.58 -11.06
N LYS A 97 -2.86 -28.28 -10.19
CA LYS A 97 -4.25 -28.69 -10.40
C LYS A 97 -5.26 -27.69 -9.88
N GLY A 98 -4.86 -26.87 -8.91
CA GLY A 98 -5.78 -25.88 -8.33
C GLY A 98 -5.08 -25.00 -7.32
N ILE A 99 -5.86 -24.06 -6.78
CA ILE A 99 -5.50 -23.19 -5.67
C ILE A 99 -6.31 -23.60 -4.45
N TYR A 100 -5.64 -23.74 -3.32
CA TYR A 100 -6.26 -23.85 -2.01
C TYR A 100 -6.04 -22.56 -1.24
N ILE A 101 -7.12 -21.82 -0.97
CA ILE A 101 -7.09 -20.61 -0.15
C ILE A 101 -7.24 -21.02 1.32
N ASP A 102 -6.15 -20.88 2.09
CA ASP A 102 -6.15 -21.05 3.53
C ASP A 102 -6.28 -19.68 4.20
N ALA A 103 -7.52 -19.29 4.49
CA ALA A 103 -7.82 -17.96 4.99
C ALA A 103 -7.62 -17.87 6.52
N GLY A 104 -7.05 -16.75 6.96
CA GLY A 104 -6.79 -16.43 8.36
C GLY A 104 -6.90 -14.92 8.63
N ALA A 105 -6.16 -14.43 9.60
CA ALA A 105 -6.07 -12.99 9.88
C ALA A 105 -5.23 -12.30 8.80
N PHE A 106 -5.87 -11.51 7.94
CA PHE A 106 -5.28 -10.93 6.75
C PHE A 106 -5.59 -9.43 6.67
N ALA A 107 -4.57 -8.60 6.74
CA ALA A 107 -4.66 -7.15 6.60
C ALA A 107 -4.31 -6.75 5.17
N CYS A 108 -5.32 -6.36 4.41
CA CYS A 108 -5.19 -5.97 3.01
C CYS A 108 -6.19 -4.87 2.71
N GLN A 109 -5.79 -3.87 1.94
CA GLN A 109 -6.66 -2.79 1.53
C GLN A 109 -7.61 -3.24 0.41
N THR A 110 -8.72 -2.53 0.23
CA THR A 110 -9.84 -3.00 -0.59
C THR A 110 -9.49 -3.17 -2.06
N ALA A 111 -8.76 -2.22 -2.67
CA ALA A 111 -8.39 -2.33 -4.08
C ALA A 111 -7.35 -3.45 -4.31
N SER A 112 -6.44 -3.66 -3.36
CA SER A 112 -5.52 -4.81 -3.37
C SER A 112 -6.26 -6.14 -3.24
N MET A 113 -7.29 -6.24 -2.37
CA MET A 113 -8.17 -7.42 -2.30
C MET A 113 -8.91 -7.64 -3.62
N GLN A 114 -9.39 -6.58 -4.27
CA GLN A 114 -10.06 -6.62 -5.56
C GLN A 114 -9.13 -7.13 -6.66
N ALA A 115 -7.86 -6.69 -6.67
CA ALA A 115 -6.85 -7.19 -7.60
C ALA A 115 -6.57 -8.70 -7.40
N ILE A 116 -6.42 -9.16 -6.16
CA ILE A 116 -6.24 -10.60 -5.85
C ILE A 116 -7.47 -11.39 -6.33
N ARG A 117 -8.68 -10.90 -6.03
CA ARG A 117 -9.92 -11.52 -6.45
C ARG A 117 -10.02 -11.63 -7.97
N ARG A 118 -9.71 -10.56 -8.72
CA ARG A 118 -9.70 -10.56 -10.18
C ARG A 118 -8.71 -11.60 -10.74
N ALA A 119 -7.51 -11.68 -10.18
CA ALA A 119 -6.53 -12.69 -10.57
C ALA A 119 -7.04 -14.12 -10.33
N LEU A 120 -7.80 -14.36 -9.26
CA LEU A 120 -8.44 -15.65 -9.00
C LEU A 120 -9.59 -15.95 -9.98
N VAL A 121 -10.37 -14.93 -10.37
CA VAL A 121 -11.40 -15.08 -11.42
C VAL A 121 -10.74 -15.43 -12.75
N ASP A 122 -9.68 -14.75 -13.13
CA ASP A 122 -8.88 -15.08 -14.32
C ASP A 122 -8.28 -16.50 -14.25
N PHE A 123 -7.80 -16.91 -13.06
CA PHE A 123 -7.31 -18.27 -12.86
C PHE A 123 -8.37 -19.34 -13.18
N LYS A 124 -9.65 -19.11 -12.85
CA LYS A 124 -10.75 -20.07 -13.13
C LYS A 124 -10.93 -20.36 -14.62
N GLU A 125 -10.56 -19.46 -15.51
CA GLU A 125 -10.59 -19.70 -16.97
C GLU A 125 -9.71 -20.88 -17.39
N SER A 126 -8.70 -21.25 -16.59
CA SER A 126 -7.88 -22.45 -16.83
C SER A 126 -8.61 -23.77 -16.61
N GLY A 127 -9.82 -23.75 -16.04
CA GLY A 127 -10.60 -24.94 -15.67
C GLY A 127 -10.05 -25.68 -14.43
N LYS A 128 -9.05 -25.11 -13.73
CA LYS A 128 -8.50 -25.65 -12.49
C LYS A 128 -9.36 -25.21 -11.30
N PHE A 129 -9.38 -26.04 -10.23
CA PHE A 129 -10.22 -25.76 -9.08
C PHE A 129 -9.66 -24.66 -8.17
N ILE A 130 -10.57 -23.95 -7.49
CA ILE A 130 -10.28 -23.12 -6.33
C ILE A 130 -11.11 -23.62 -5.15
N VAL A 131 -10.44 -24.02 -4.06
CA VAL A 131 -11.09 -24.41 -2.80
C VAL A 131 -10.67 -23.41 -1.74
N ALA A 132 -11.61 -22.89 -0.97
CA ALA A 132 -11.34 -21.98 0.13
C ALA A 132 -11.79 -22.58 1.46
N TYR A 133 -10.99 -22.42 2.49
CA TYR A 133 -11.30 -22.83 3.86
C TYR A 133 -10.79 -21.80 4.88
N ALA A 134 -11.60 -21.58 5.92
CA ALA A 134 -11.17 -20.87 7.12
C ALA A 134 -11.78 -21.47 8.39
N GLY A 135 -11.04 -21.38 9.49
CA GLY A 135 -11.61 -21.51 10.82
C GLY A 135 -12.51 -20.32 11.16
N ALA A 136 -12.08 -19.12 10.74
CA ALA A 136 -12.88 -17.90 10.78
C ALA A 136 -12.50 -17.03 9.58
N TYR A 137 -13.47 -16.68 8.74
CA TYR A 137 -13.28 -15.70 7.68
C TYR A 137 -13.50 -14.30 8.22
N SER A 138 -12.56 -13.40 8.06
CA SER A 138 -12.86 -11.97 8.12
C SER A 138 -13.69 -11.57 6.88
N GLN A 139 -14.36 -10.43 6.90
CA GLN A 139 -15.12 -9.95 5.72
C GLN A 139 -14.23 -9.84 4.47
N GLY A 140 -12.99 -9.31 4.63
CA GLY A 140 -12.04 -9.20 3.53
C GLY A 140 -11.57 -10.55 2.99
N THR A 141 -11.26 -11.52 3.86
CA THR A 141 -10.88 -12.87 3.41
C THR A 141 -12.05 -13.63 2.80
N TYR A 142 -13.27 -13.43 3.31
CA TYR A 142 -14.49 -13.98 2.69
C TYR A 142 -14.73 -13.37 1.30
N TYR A 143 -14.55 -12.06 1.15
CA TYR A 143 -14.67 -11.38 -0.14
C TYR A 143 -13.73 -12.00 -1.19
N ILE A 144 -12.46 -12.25 -0.86
CA ILE A 144 -11.52 -12.93 -1.75
C ILE A 144 -11.94 -14.39 -1.98
N ALA A 145 -12.27 -15.12 -0.92
CA ALA A 145 -12.60 -16.55 -0.98
C ALA A 145 -13.91 -16.84 -1.71
N SER A 146 -14.83 -15.87 -1.79
CA SER A 146 -16.15 -16.05 -2.38
C SER A 146 -16.15 -16.39 -3.89
N VAL A 147 -15.00 -16.26 -4.57
CA VAL A 147 -14.81 -16.71 -5.96
C VAL A 147 -14.59 -18.23 -6.08
N ALA A 148 -14.24 -18.89 -4.98
CA ALA A 148 -13.90 -20.31 -4.99
C ALA A 148 -15.04 -21.18 -5.51
N ASP A 149 -14.70 -22.29 -6.15
CA ASP A 149 -15.67 -23.31 -6.58
C ASP A 149 -16.29 -24.00 -5.38
N LYS A 150 -15.55 -24.04 -4.27
CA LYS A 150 -16.00 -24.58 -2.99
C LYS A 150 -15.55 -23.66 -1.84
N VAL A 151 -16.48 -22.99 -1.19
CA VAL A 151 -16.25 -22.23 0.04
C VAL A 151 -16.62 -23.12 1.22
N ILE A 152 -15.64 -23.46 2.04
CA ILE A 152 -15.78 -24.36 3.17
C ILE A 152 -15.59 -23.57 4.46
N ALA A 153 -16.54 -23.64 5.38
CA ALA A 153 -16.41 -23.07 6.71
C ALA A 153 -16.20 -24.19 7.76
N ASN A 154 -15.49 -23.86 8.84
CA ASN A 154 -15.40 -24.77 9.98
C ASN A 154 -16.77 -24.87 10.68
N PRO A 155 -17.19 -26.07 11.16
CA PRO A 155 -18.47 -26.23 11.87
C PRO A 155 -18.62 -25.35 13.13
N SER A 156 -17.50 -24.98 13.76
CA SER A 156 -17.46 -24.09 14.92
C SER A 156 -16.85 -22.72 14.58
N GLY A 157 -16.75 -22.40 13.29
CA GLY A 157 -16.14 -21.18 12.79
C GLY A 157 -17.13 -20.06 12.55
N SER A 158 -16.62 -18.94 11.98
CA SER A 158 -17.42 -17.79 11.63
C SER A 158 -17.15 -17.27 10.21
N ILE A 159 -18.13 -16.59 9.63
CA ILE A 159 -17.98 -15.81 8.40
C ILE A 159 -18.30 -14.36 8.70
N GLY A 160 -17.28 -13.50 8.63
CA GLY A 160 -17.40 -12.06 8.74
C GLY A 160 -18.18 -11.50 7.55
N TRP A 161 -19.42 -11.01 7.82
CA TRP A 161 -20.22 -10.32 6.85
C TRP A 161 -21.14 -9.33 7.57
N HIS A 162 -20.69 -8.07 7.67
CA HIS A 162 -21.32 -7.06 8.54
C HIS A 162 -21.38 -5.65 7.93
N GLY A 163 -20.86 -5.44 6.71
CA GLY A 163 -20.80 -4.12 6.07
C GLY A 163 -19.53 -3.35 6.42
N LEU A 164 -19.47 -2.07 6.06
CA LEU A 164 -18.32 -1.22 6.28
C LEU A 164 -18.66 -0.09 7.24
N SER A 165 -17.74 0.24 8.11
CA SER A 165 -17.78 1.44 8.94
C SER A 165 -16.48 2.23 8.80
N ALA A 166 -16.57 3.56 8.86
CA ALA A 166 -15.42 4.45 8.82
C ALA A 166 -15.33 5.21 10.15
N GLN A 167 -14.19 5.11 10.80
CA GLN A 167 -13.92 5.79 12.06
C GLN A 167 -12.73 6.73 11.91
N THR A 168 -12.88 7.97 12.35
CA THR A 168 -11.79 8.97 12.38
C THR A 168 -11.50 9.35 13.83
N MET A 169 -10.23 9.30 14.21
CA MET A 169 -9.79 9.75 15.53
C MET A 169 -9.53 11.26 15.52
N PHE A 170 -10.08 11.98 16.50
CA PHE A 170 -9.89 13.42 16.67
C PHE A 170 -8.94 13.69 17.83
N LEU A 171 -7.88 14.44 17.57
CA LEU A 171 -6.80 14.73 18.53
C LEU A 171 -6.92 16.11 19.19
N LYS A 172 -7.88 16.96 18.77
CA LYS A 172 -8.03 18.32 19.29
C LYS A 172 -8.09 18.35 20.81
N GLY A 173 -8.90 17.48 21.43
CA GLY A 173 -9.00 17.43 22.88
C GLY A 173 -7.71 17.03 23.60
N LEU A 174 -6.86 16.21 22.98
CA LEU A 174 -5.52 15.89 23.49
C LEU A 174 -4.59 17.10 23.34
N LEU A 175 -4.56 17.71 22.16
CA LEU A 175 -3.73 18.88 21.86
C LEU A 175 -4.05 20.07 22.79
N ASP A 176 -5.33 20.36 23.02
CA ASP A 176 -5.79 21.39 23.98
C ASP A 176 -5.26 21.10 25.39
N LYS A 177 -5.31 19.83 25.85
CA LYS A 177 -4.85 19.45 27.20
C LYS A 177 -3.33 19.64 27.35
N VAL A 178 -2.55 19.37 26.33
CA VAL A 178 -1.09 19.55 26.37
C VAL A 178 -0.68 20.99 26.04
N GLY A 179 -1.59 21.85 25.62
CA GLY A 179 -1.32 23.26 25.31
C GLY A 179 -0.70 23.48 23.92
N VAL A 180 -1.06 22.64 22.95
CA VAL A 180 -0.67 22.78 21.55
C VAL A 180 -1.88 23.13 20.71
N GLU A 181 -1.80 24.18 19.91
CA GLU A 181 -2.82 24.61 18.95
C GLU A 181 -2.33 24.37 17.52
N MET A 182 -3.20 23.85 16.66
CA MET A 182 -2.86 23.67 15.23
C MET A 182 -3.42 24.82 14.41
N GLN A 183 -2.54 25.59 13.79
CA GLN A 183 -2.88 26.67 12.86
C GLN A 183 -3.05 26.10 11.46
N VAL A 184 -4.27 26.19 10.91
CA VAL A 184 -4.67 25.53 9.66
C VAL A 184 -4.93 26.58 8.57
N PHE A 185 -4.34 26.32 7.40
CA PHE A 185 -4.55 27.05 6.18
C PHE A 185 -4.98 26.07 5.09
N ARG A 186 -6.18 26.21 4.54
CA ARG A 186 -6.70 25.27 3.55
C ARG A 186 -7.53 25.93 2.48
N VAL A 187 -7.68 25.27 1.33
CA VAL A 187 -8.64 25.57 0.28
C VAL A 187 -9.48 24.33 0.03
N GLY A 188 -10.79 24.54 -0.07
CA GLY A 188 -11.76 23.52 -0.39
C GLY A 188 -12.53 22.99 0.82
N THR A 189 -13.81 22.71 0.57
CA THR A 189 -14.79 22.30 1.57
C THR A 189 -14.52 20.89 2.09
N TYR A 190 -13.98 20.01 1.23
CA TYR A 190 -13.77 18.58 1.50
C TYR A 190 -12.34 18.23 1.92
N LYS A 191 -11.42 19.22 2.01
CA LYS A 191 -10.04 18.93 2.46
C LYS A 191 -10.00 18.72 3.97
N SER A 192 -10.48 17.57 4.40
CA SER A 192 -10.73 17.22 5.81
C SER A 192 -9.52 16.60 6.54
N ALA A 193 -8.36 16.49 5.88
CA ALA A 193 -7.12 15.98 6.49
C ALA A 193 -6.71 16.73 7.77
N VAL A 194 -7.12 17.97 7.93
CA VAL A 194 -6.80 18.83 9.08
C VAL A 194 -7.83 18.72 10.21
N GLU A 195 -9.02 18.20 9.95
CA GLU A 195 -10.12 18.15 10.92
C GLU A 195 -9.77 17.40 12.22
N PRO A 196 -9.03 16.27 12.18
CA PRO A 196 -8.61 15.56 13.37
C PRO A 196 -7.87 16.43 14.41
N TYR A 197 -7.22 17.49 13.96
CA TYR A 197 -6.40 18.36 14.81
C TYR A 197 -7.13 19.60 15.33
N ILE A 198 -8.24 20.00 14.69
CA ILE A 198 -8.96 21.26 14.99
C ILE A 198 -10.43 21.07 15.35
N ALA A 199 -10.95 19.85 15.22
CA ALA A 199 -12.33 19.50 15.51
C ALA A 199 -12.41 18.30 16.45
N THR A 200 -13.61 18.02 16.97
CA THR A 200 -13.90 16.85 17.81
C THR A 200 -14.82 15.85 17.13
N GLU A 201 -15.30 16.18 15.94
CA GLU A 201 -16.15 15.33 15.09
C GLU A 201 -16.01 15.73 13.62
N MET A 202 -16.45 14.88 12.71
CA MET A 202 -16.46 15.15 11.27
C MET A 202 -17.38 16.32 10.94
N SER A 203 -16.91 17.22 10.08
CA SER A 203 -17.78 18.22 9.46
C SER A 203 -18.87 17.54 8.60
N PRO A 204 -20.00 18.23 8.30
CA PRO A 204 -21.03 17.71 7.41
C PRO A 204 -20.46 17.28 6.04
N ALA A 205 -19.55 18.07 5.46
CA ALA A 205 -18.91 17.76 4.18
C ALA A 205 -18.01 16.51 4.25
N ASN A 206 -17.23 16.39 5.35
CA ASN A 206 -16.40 15.21 5.56
C ASN A 206 -17.24 13.94 5.76
N ARG A 207 -18.33 14.03 6.51
CA ARG A 207 -19.28 12.93 6.71
C ARG A 207 -19.93 12.52 5.39
N GLU A 208 -20.36 13.49 4.58
CA GLU A 208 -20.94 13.24 3.24
C GLU A 208 -19.98 12.47 2.33
N GLN A 209 -18.73 12.97 2.17
CA GLN A 209 -17.76 12.30 1.31
C GLN A 209 -17.39 10.91 1.83
N THR A 210 -17.23 10.76 3.15
CA THR A 210 -16.91 9.48 3.77
C THR A 210 -18.01 8.47 3.51
N GLN A 211 -19.27 8.84 3.70
CA GLN A 211 -20.40 7.98 3.42
C GLN A 211 -20.48 7.63 1.92
N ALA A 212 -20.18 8.57 1.03
CA ALA A 212 -20.21 8.34 -0.40
C ALA A 212 -19.17 7.30 -0.82
N PHE A 213 -17.90 7.43 -0.39
CA PHE A 213 -16.88 6.48 -0.82
C PHE A 213 -17.00 5.11 -0.13
N ILE A 214 -17.34 5.01 1.18
CA ILE A 214 -17.57 3.69 1.79
C ILE A 214 -18.79 3.00 1.20
N GLY A 215 -19.84 3.76 0.84
CA GLY A 215 -21.04 3.25 0.17
C GLY A 215 -20.71 2.69 -1.21
N SER A 216 -19.90 3.38 -2.01
CA SER A 216 -19.45 2.90 -3.31
C SER A 216 -18.60 1.62 -3.17
N ILE A 217 -17.63 1.60 -2.24
CA ILE A 217 -16.82 0.40 -1.96
C ILE A 217 -17.72 -0.78 -1.56
N TRP A 218 -18.68 -0.56 -0.66
CA TRP A 218 -19.59 -1.60 -0.22
C TRP A 218 -20.44 -2.14 -1.38
N GLN A 219 -20.94 -1.26 -2.24
CA GLN A 219 -21.72 -1.67 -3.41
C GLN A 219 -20.90 -2.54 -4.37
N GLN A 220 -19.62 -2.22 -4.58
CA GLN A 220 -18.71 -3.05 -5.39
C GLN A 220 -18.53 -4.45 -4.77
N ILE A 221 -18.28 -4.53 -3.47
CA ILE A 221 -18.16 -5.80 -2.75
C ILE A 221 -19.44 -6.63 -2.89
N LEU A 222 -20.61 -6.00 -2.70
CA LEU A 222 -21.91 -6.66 -2.87
C LEU A 222 -22.11 -7.20 -4.28
N ASN A 223 -21.83 -6.41 -5.30
CA ASN A 223 -22.00 -6.80 -6.70
C ASN A 223 -21.12 -8.02 -7.04
N GLU A 224 -19.85 -7.98 -6.69
CA GLU A 224 -18.89 -9.03 -7.01
C GLU A 224 -19.17 -10.33 -6.23
N VAL A 225 -19.57 -10.25 -4.96
CA VAL A 225 -19.97 -11.42 -4.17
C VAL A 225 -21.30 -11.98 -4.68
N SER A 226 -22.25 -11.11 -5.05
CA SER A 226 -23.52 -11.52 -5.67
C SER A 226 -23.29 -12.33 -6.94
N GLU A 227 -22.37 -11.86 -7.80
CA GLU A 227 -22.02 -12.55 -9.03
C GLU A 227 -21.42 -13.94 -8.77
N SER A 228 -20.51 -14.06 -7.80
CA SER A 228 -19.81 -15.32 -7.51
C SER A 228 -20.69 -16.33 -6.76
N ARG A 229 -21.40 -15.87 -5.73
CA ARG A 229 -22.20 -16.72 -4.85
C ARG A 229 -23.64 -16.93 -5.33
N LYS A 230 -24.08 -16.21 -6.38
CA LYS A 230 -25.45 -16.22 -6.90
C LYS A 230 -26.50 -15.85 -5.83
N ILE A 231 -26.13 -14.97 -4.92
CA ILE A 231 -26.99 -14.39 -3.89
C ILE A 231 -27.31 -12.96 -4.32
N SER A 232 -28.59 -12.53 -4.24
CA SER A 232 -28.92 -11.16 -4.63
C SER A 232 -28.26 -10.11 -3.75
N VAL A 233 -27.94 -8.94 -4.31
CA VAL A 233 -27.35 -7.80 -3.60
C VAL A 233 -28.20 -7.42 -2.37
N ASP A 234 -29.53 -7.39 -2.51
CA ASP A 234 -30.43 -7.08 -1.41
C ASP A 234 -30.34 -8.11 -0.28
N SER A 235 -30.24 -9.40 -0.64
CA SER A 235 -30.05 -10.48 0.35
C SER A 235 -28.72 -10.36 1.07
N LEU A 236 -27.62 -10.12 0.33
CA LEU A 236 -26.29 -9.92 0.92
C LEU A 236 -26.27 -8.71 1.87
N ASN A 237 -26.91 -7.61 1.49
CA ASN A 237 -27.00 -6.42 2.35
C ASN A 237 -27.86 -6.66 3.60
N ALA A 238 -28.96 -7.42 3.47
CA ALA A 238 -29.79 -7.82 4.61
C ALA A 238 -29.02 -8.77 5.57
N LEU A 239 -28.20 -9.69 5.04
CA LEU A 239 -27.34 -10.56 5.84
C LEU A 239 -26.27 -9.74 6.59
N ALA A 240 -25.67 -8.74 5.95
CA ALA A 240 -24.71 -7.85 6.61
C ALA A 240 -25.34 -7.11 7.79
N SER A 241 -26.58 -6.65 7.66
CA SER A 241 -27.33 -6.00 8.75
C SER A 241 -27.62 -6.91 9.94
N ARG A 242 -27.51 -8.24 9.78
CA ARG A 242 -27.65 -9.23 10.86
C ARG A 242 -26.34 -9.56 11.55
N ASN A 243 -25.23 -9.05 11.06
CA ASN A 243 -23.88 -9.37 11.48
C ASN A 243 -23.64 -10.90 11.52
N MET A 244 -23.21 -11.44 10.38
CA MET A 244 -23.09 -12.89 10.21
C MET A 244 -21.98 -13.53 11.06
N ASP A 245 -21.01 -12.75 11.55
CA ASP A 245 -19.96 -13.27 12.46
C ASP A 245 -20.51 -13.95 13.72
N LEU A 246 -21.67 -13.47 14.18
CA LEU A 246 -22.32 -13.92 15.41
C LEU A 246 -23.41 -14.97 15.19
N GLN A 247 -23.54 -15.50 13.96
CA GLN A 247 -24.57 -16.45 13.59
C GLN A 247 -24.05 -17.90 13.62
N PRO A 248 -24.93 -18.88 13.83
CA PRO A 248 -24.54 -20.29 13.79
C PRO A 248 -24.13 -20.73 12.38
N ALA A 249 -23.18 -21.68 12.30
CA ALA A 249 -22.58 -22.11 11.02
C ALA A 249 -23.59 -22.69 10.02
N GLU A 250 -24.67 -23.29 10.51
CA GLU A 250 -25.75 -23.83 9.67
C GLU A 250 -26.44 -22.74 8.83
N LEU A 251 -26.43 -21.49 9.32
CA LEU A 251 -26.97 -20.35 8.59
C LEU A 251 -26.15 -20.03 7.36
N TYR A 252 -24.83 -20.23 7.37
CA TYR A 252 -23.98 -20.01 6.21
C TYR A 252 -24.32 -20.94 5.06
N LEU A 253 -24.71 -22.18 5.35
CA LEU A 253 -25.18 -23.12 4.32
C LEU A 253 -26.52 -22.70 3.75
N SER A 254 -27.50 -22.39 4.61
CA SER A 254 -28.85 -22.06 4.19
C SER A 254 -28.94 -20.74 3.44
N THR A 255 -28.00 -19.82 3.68
CA THR A 255 -27.90 -18.53 2.98
C THR A 255 -27.00 -18.57 1.74
N GLY A 256 -26.26 -19.65 1.52
CA GLY A 256 -25.34 -19.80 0.40
C GLY A 256 -24.00 -19.09 0.59
N LEU A 257 -23.70 -18.57 1.79
CA LEU A 257 -22.39 -17.98 2.10
C LEU A 257 -21.29 -19.04 2.12
N ALA A 258 -21.59 -20.28 2.56
CA ALA A 258 -20.71 -21.44 2.45
C ALA A 258 -21.41 -22.58 1.70
N ASP A 259 -20.60 -23.44 1.06
CA ASP A 259 -21.11 -24.61 0.31
C ASP A 259 -21.16 -25.85 1.20
N THR A 260 -20.32 -25.91 2.23
CA THR A 260 -20.25 -27.02 3.18
C THR A 260 -19.51 -26.63 4.44
N LEU A 261 -19.70 -27.42 5.49
CA LEU A 261 -18.96 -27.36 6.75
C LEU A 261 -18.02 -28.56 6.84
N MET A 262 -16.74 -28.33 7.07
CA MET A 262 -15.72 -29.37 7.23
C MET A 262 -14.69 -28.95 8.28
N TYR A 263 -14.11 -29.94 8.96
CA TYR A 263 -12.89 -29.75 9.71
C TYR A 263 -11.67 -29.77 8.77
N LYS A 264 -10.53 -29.30 9.23
CA LYS A 264 -9.31 -29.14 8.41
C LYS A 264 -8.80 -30.46 7.80
N ASP A 265 -8.91 -31.55 8.52
CA ASP A 265 -8.55 -32.90 8.06
C ASP A 265 -9.45 -33.38 6.91
N GLU A 266 -10.76 -33.10 6.97
CA GLU A 266 -11.72 -33.39 5.89
C GLU A 266 -11.40 -32.56 4.64
N VAL A 267 -11.02 -31.29 4.80
CA VAL A 267 -10.56 -30.45 3.69
C VAL A 267 -9.32 -31.03 3.02
N LEU A 268 -8.34 -31.50 3.80
CA LEU A 268 -7.16 -32.16 3.25
C LEU A 268 -7.51 -33.45 2.50
N ALA A 269 -8.43 -34.24 3.00
CA ALA A 269 -8.93 -35.43 2.30
C ALA A 269 -9.65 -35.05 1.00
N TYR A 270 -10.46 -34.00 1.01
CA TYR A 270 -11.13 -33.47 -0.18
C TYR A 270 -10.12 -32.99 -1.24
N LEU A 271 -9.07 -32.26 -0.86
CA LEU A 271 -8.01 -31.83 -1.78
C LEU A 271 -7.24 -33.03 -2.38
N LYS A 272 -7.01 -34.11 -1.62
CA LYS A 272 -6.42 -35.34 -2.15
C LYS A 272 -7.32 -35.99 -3.20
N GLN A 273 -8.63 -36.01 -3.01
CA GLN A 273 -9.58 -36.50 -4.03
C GLN A 273 -9.52 -35.66 -5.31
N LEU A 274 -9.49 -34.33 -5.21
CA LEU A 274 -9.43 -33.43 -6.38
C LEU A 274 -8.12 -33.58 -7.18
N THR A 275 -7.05 -34.10 -6.55
CA THR A 275 -5.73 -34.26 -7.18
C THR A 275 -5.41 -35.70 -7.52
N ASP A 276 -6.33 -36.66 -7.38
CA ASP A 276 -6.09 -38.10 -7.50
C ASP A 276 -4.89 -38.57 -6.66
N CYS A 277 -4.69 -37.96 -5.48
CA CYS A 277 -3.67 -38.33 -4.51
C CYS A 277 -4.25 -39.43 -3.60
N LYS A 278 -3.51 -40.51 -3.38
CA LYS A 278 -3.95 -41.58 -2.49
C LYS A 278 -3.99 -41.15 -1.03
N GLU A 279 -4.81 -41.80 -0.24
CA GLU A 279 -4.99 -41.45 1.19
C GLU A 279 -3.67 -41.50 1.98
N ASP A 280 -2.82 -42.50 1.69
CA ASP A 280 -1.52 -42.70 2.32
C ASP A 280 -0.39 -41.85 1.76
N GLU A 281 -0.61 -41.18 0.63
CA GLU A 281 0.34 -40.24 0.01
C GLU A 281 0.20 -38.84 0.60
N LYS A 282 1.33 -38.10 0.66
CA LYS A 282 1.33 -36.69 1.03
C LYS A 282 0.93 -35.83 -0.17
N LEU A 283 0.00 -34.92 0.03
CA LEU A 283 -0.38 -33.93 -0.99
C LEU A 283 0.83 -33.06 -1.37
N ASN A 284 1.09 -32.89 -2.66
CA ASN A 284 2.11 -31.96 -3.16
C ASN A 284 1.56 -30.54 -3.06
N THR A 285 2.13 -29.72 -2.20
CA THR A 285 1.74 -28.33 -2.01
C THR A 285 2.88 -27.40 -2.36
N LEU A 286 2.55 -26.20 -2.81
CA LEU A 286 3.46 -25.10 -3.06
C LEU A 286 2.97 -23.90 -2.24
N SER A 287 3.82 -23.32 -1.43
CA SER A 287 3.58 -22.07 -0.71
C SER A 287 3.71 -20.87 -1.65
N LEU A 288 3.40 -19.66 -1.18
CA LEU A 288 3.68 -18.43 -1.93
C LEU A 288 5.18 -18.25 -2.17
N GLU A 289 6.02 -18.55 -1.17
CA GLU A 289 7.47 -18.51 -1.27
C GLU A 289 8.00 -19.47 -2.35
N ASP A 290 7.48 -20.71 -2.38
CA ASP A 290 7.79 -21.66 -3.46
C ASP A 290 7.41 -21.08 -4.82
N MET A 291 6.18 -20.53 -4.94
CA MET A 291 5.64 -19.99 -6.20
C MET A 291 6.41 -18.78 -6.71
N VAL A 292 6.93 -17.93 -5.85
CA VAL A 292 7.83 -16.82 -6.24
C VAL A 292 9.03 -17.36 -7.00
N ASN A 293 9.59 -18.50 -6.58
CA ASN A 293 10.76 -19.15 -7.17
C ASN A 293 10.44 -20.13 -8.34
N VAL A 294 9.16 -20.37 -8.67
CA VAL A 294 8.77 -21.11 -9.87
C VAL A 294 9.05 -20.27 -11.09
N LYS A 295 9.74 -20.85 -12.09
CA LYS A 295 9.91 -20.18 -13.39
C LYS A 295 8.61 -20.17 -14.19
N ARG A 296 8.34 -19.05 -14.85
CA ARG A 296 7.26 -18.99 -15.84
C ARG A 296 7.64 -19.81 -17.08
N ASN A 297 6.70 -20.59 -17.57
CA ASN A 297 6.87 -21.38 -18.79
C ASN A 297 6.56 -20.54 -20.06
N VAL A 298 7.03 -19.30 -20.10
CA VAL A 298 6.82 -18.39 -21.23
C VAL A 298 8.15 -18.19 -21.96
N PRO A 299 8.18 -18.30 -23.30
CA PRO A 299 9.39 -18.02 -24.07
C PRO A 299 9.91 -16.61 -23.74
N LYS A 300 11.22 -16.52 -23.46
CA LYS A 300 11.85 -15.20 -23.27
C LYS A 300 11.66 -14.35 -24.51
N ASP A 301 11.17 -13.15 -24.31
CA ASP A 301 11.11 -12.16 -25.38
C ASP A 301 12.51 -11.81 -25.86
N LYS A 302 12.67 -11.71 -27.19
CA LYS A 302 13.92 -11.36 -27.86
C LYS A 302 13.82 -10.06 -28.65
N SER A 303 12.72 -9.32 -28.51
CA SER A 303 12.52 -8.05 -29.23
C SER A 303 13.46 -6.94 -28.74
N GLY A 304 13.92 -7.03 -27.49
CA GLY A 304 14.67 -5.98 -26.82
C GLY A 304 13.79 -4.81 -26.35
N ASN A 305 12.47 -4.88 -26.54
CA ASN A 305 11.55 -3.85 -26.03
C ASN A 305 11.27 -4.09 -24.54
N VAL A 306 11.29 -3.02 -23.76
CA VAL A 306 10.98 -3.03 -22.33
C VAL A 306 9.76 -2.14 -22.06
N ILE A 307 8.81 -2.66 -21.29
CA ILE A 307 7.83 -1.84 -20.55
C ILE A 307 8.31 -1.79 -19.10
N ALA A 308 8.62 -0.58 -18.63
CA ALA A 308 9.06 -0.36 -17.27
C ALA A 308 7.85 -0.14 -16.36
N VAL A 309 7.71 -0.90 -15.27
CA VAL A 309 6.74 -0.64 -14.20
C VAL A 309 7.49 0.03 -13.06
N TYR A 310 7.22 1.31 -12.84
CA TYR A 310 7.80 2.07 -11.73
C TYR A 310 6.82 2.15 -10.57
N TYR A 311 7.18 1.57 -9.45
CA TYR A 311 6.34 1.56 -8.24
C TYR A 311 6.62 2.79 -7.37
N ALA A 312 5.61 3.65 -7.23
CA ALA A 312 5.61 4.82 -6.37
C ALA A 312 4.55 4.60 -5.26
N TYR A 313 4.97 4.14 -4.08
CA TYR A 313 4.06 3.84 -2.98
C TYR A 313 4.50 4.49 -1.66
N GLY A 314 3.52 4.75 -0.79
CA GLY A 314 3.71 5.48 0.45
C GLY A 314 3.57 7.00 0.34
N GLU A 315 3.92 7.72 1.40
CA GLU A 315 3.82 9.17 1.47
C GLU A 315 4.95 9.85 0.66
N ILE A 316 4.63 10.95 -0.04
CA ILE A 316 5.60 11.71 -0.82
C ILE A 316 6.40 12.61 0.11
N ASP A 317 7.73 12.39 0.15
CA ASP A 317 8.69 13.07 1.01
C ASP A 317 8.26 13.10 2.50
N GLY A 318 7.57 12.04 2.94
CA GLY A 318 7.31 11.78 4.34
C GLY A 318 8.56 11.19 5.03
N ASP A 319 8.49 11.01 6.35
CA ASP A 319 9.62 10.49 7.14
C ASP A 319 10.14 9.13 6.68
N ASP A 320 9.24 8.27 6.19
CA ASP A 320 9.59 6.94 5.70
C ASP A 320 10.32 6.95 4.36
N SER A 321 10.24 8.07 3.62
CA SER A 321 10.91 8.20 2.33
C SER A 321 12.44 8.12 2.47
N ALA A 322 12.98 8.56 3.59
CA ALA A 322 14.41 8.45 3.91
C ALA A 322 14.84 7.01 4.21
N ASP A 323 13.91 6.18 4.71
CA ASP A 323 14.15 4.77 5.03
C ASP A 323 13.74 3.80 3.89
N GLY A 324 13.26 4.35 2.76
CA GLY A 324 12.87 3.60 1.57
C GLY A 324 11.44 3.02 1.59
N GLU A 325 10.64 3.39 2.59
CA GLU A 325 9.25 2.94 2.72
C GLU A 325 8.23 3.93 2.14
N GLY A 326 8.69 5.10 1.67
CA GLY A 326 7.89 6.13 1.04
C GLY A 326 8.44 6.59 -0.30
N ILE A 327 7.74 7.51 -0.92
CA ILE A 327 8.15 8.14 -2.17
C ILE A 327 9.16 9.24 -1.86
N ASN A 328 10.44 9.01 -2.18
CA ASN A 328 11.44 10.06 -2.18
C ASN A 328 11.43 10.74 -3.55
N SER A 329 11.05 12.02 -3.62
CA SER A 329 10.86 12.74 -4.88
C SER A 329 12.14 12.82 -5.70
N GLU A 330 13.31 13.07 -5.09
CA GLU A 330 14.58 13.15 -5.80
C GLU A 330 14.97 11.81 -6.44
N LYS A 331 14.76 10.69 -5.72
CA LYS A 331 15.01 9.35 -6.24
C LYS A 331 14.09 9.03 -7.42
N VAL A 332 12.78 9.29 -7.28
CA VAL A 332 11.80 9.08 -8.34
C VAL A 332 12.17 9.85 -9.60
N ILE A 333 12.49 11.13 -9.47
CA ILE A 333 12.91 12.00 -10.59
C ILE A 333 14.14 11.43 -11.28
N LYS A 334 15.15 11.03 -10.50
CA LYS A 334 16.38 10.45 -11.05
C LYS A 334 16.11 9.15 -11.81
N ASP A 335 15.25 8.30 -11.28
CA ASP A 335 14.94 7.01 -11.89
C ASP A 335 14.05 7.17 -13.14
N LEU A 336 13.00 8.01 -13.09
CA LEU A 336 12.18 8.31 -14.27
C LEU A 336 13.02 8.94 -15.40
N ARG A 337 14.01 9.78 -15.08
CA ARG A 337 14.93 10.34 -16.06
C ARG A 337 15.76 9.26 -16.75
N LYS A 338 16.29 8.28 -16.00
CA LYS A 338 16.99 7.13 -16.59
C LYS A 338 16.08 6.34 -17.51
N LEU A 339 14.81 6.09 -17.10
CA LEU A 339 13.84 5.38 -17.94
C LEU A 339 13.51 6.18 -19.22
N ARG A 340 13.51 7.51 -19.14
CA ARG A 340 13.32 8.37 -20.29
C ARG A 340 14.48 8.27 -21.29
N GLU A 341 15.71 8.22 -20.79
CA GLU A 341 16.94 8.16 -21.58
C GLU A 341 17.26 6.76 -22.13
N ASP A 342 16.70 5.69 -21.55
CA ASP A 342 16.93 4.31 -21.98
C ASP A 342 16.14 3.98 -23.25
N GLU A 343 16.82 3.79 -24.36
CA GLU A 343 16.21 3.47 -25.68
C GLU A 343 15.47 2.12 -25.70
N SER A 344 15.82 1.18 -24.82
CA SER A 344 15.12 -0.11 -24.71
C SER A 344 13.72 0.04 -24.11
N VAL A 345 13.50 1.02 -23.22
CA VAL A 345 12.22 1.33 -22.60
C VAL A 345 11.30 2.00 -23.61
N LYS A 346 10.21 1.33 -23.97
CA LYS A 346 9.23 1.80 -24.96
C LYS A 346 8.01 2.47 -24.35
N ALA A 347 7.67 2.12 -23.11
CA ALA A 347 6.63 2.77 -22.33
C ALA A 347 6.93 2.62 -20.84
N VAL A 348 6.34 3.49 -20.02
CA VAL A 348 6.44 3.44 -18.56
C VAL A 348 5.03 3.32 -17.97
N VAL A 349 4.83 2.33 -17.13
CA VAL A 349 3.66 2.23 -16.25
C VAL A 349 4.07 2.75 -14.88
N LEU A 350 3.51 3.87 -14.46
CA LEU A 350 3.70 4.41 -13.13
C LEU A 350 2.64 3.81 -12.20
N ARG A 351 3.03 2.84 -11.38
CA ARG A 351 2.16 2.24 -10.36
C ARG A 351 2.16 3.12 -9.12
N VAL A 352 1.03 3.79 -8.85
CA VAL A 352 0.88 4.75 -7.75
C VAL A 352 0.02 4.14 -6.65
N ASN A 353 0.57 4.03 -5.44
CA ASN A 353 -0.19 3.68 -4.23
C ASN A 353 0.17 4.64 -3.10
N SER A 354 -0.38 5.88 -3.17
CA SER A 354 0.02 7.01 -2.32
C SER A 354 -1.17 7.87 -1.86
N PRO A 355 -1.25 8.20 -0.57
CA PRO A 355 -2.22 9.15 -0.03
C PRO A 355 -1.83 10.62 -0.36
N GLY A 356 -0.68 10.85 -0.96
CA GLY A 356 -0.07 12.16 -1.19
C GLY A 356 1.09 12.45 -0.26
N GLY A 357 1.34 13.72 0.06
CA GLY A 357 2.45 14.19 0.92
C GLY A 357 2.89 15.59 0.55
N SER A 358 4.20 15.83 0.42
CA SER A 358 4.78 17.12 0.05
C SER A 358 4.20 17.66 -1.26
N ALA A 359 3.67 18.88 -1.21
CA ALA A 359 3.18 19.56 -2.41
C ALA A 359 4.33 19.91 -3.36
N TYR A 360 5.50 20.25 -2.80
CA TYR A 360 6.71 20.54 -3.58
C TYR A 360 7.23 19.28 -4.26
N GLY A 361 7.40 18.20 -3.54
CA GLY A 361 7.85 16.91 -4.09
C GLY A 361 6.92 16.42 -5.20
N SER A 362 5.59 16.55 -5.01
CA SER A 362 4.59 16.18 -6.01
C SER A 362 4.73 16.98 -7.31
N GLU A 363 4.96 18.32 -7.25
CA GLU A 363 5.19 19.16 -8.43
C GLU A 363 6.49 18.77 -9.15
N GLN A 364 7.55 18.44 -8.41
CA GLN A 364 8.83 18.03 -9.01
C GLN A 364 8.69 16.70 -9.76
N ILE A 365 8.02 15.72 -9.17
CA ILE A 365 7.72 14.44 -9.84
C ILE A 365 6.80 14.65 -11.05
N TRP A 366 5.71 15.43 -10.90
CA TRP A 366 4.81 15.79 -12.00
C TRP A 366 5.57 16.36 -13.19
N ARG A 367 6.57 17.23 -12.94
CA ARG A 367 7.40 17.81 -14.00
C ARG A 367 8.18 16.73 -14.77
N GLU A 368 8.80 15.77 -14.07
CA GLU A 368 9.57 14.70 -14.74
C GLU A 368 8.63 13.74 -15.48
N VAL A 369 7.45 13.41 -14.93
CA VAL A 369 6.40 12.64 -15.63
C VAL A 369 5.99 13.37 -16.93
N SER A 370 5.82 14.70 -16.88
CA SER A 370 5.47 15.52 -18.06
C SER A 370 6.57 15.53 -19.11
N LEU A 371 7.84 15.47 -18.71
CA LEU A 371 8.98 15.35 -19.65
C LEU A 371 9.06 13.95 -20.25
N LEU A 372 8.91 12.91 -19.43
CA LEU A 372 8.90 11.53 -19.88
C LEU A 372 7.81 11.27 -20.93
N LYS A 373 6.60 11.80 -20.68
CA LYS A 373 5.45 11.69 -21.59
C LYS A 373 5.69 12.28 -22.98
N GLN A 374 6.57 13.26 -23.11
CA GLN A 374 6.90 13.85 -24.42
C GLN A 374 7.70 12.90 -25.30
N GLU A 375 8.36 11.92 -24.73
CA GLU A 375 9.26 10.99 -25.42
C GLU A 375 8.70 9.56 -25.48
N LYS A 376 7.97 9.14 -24.44
CA LYS A 376 7.46 7.76 -24.31
C LYS A 376 6.06 7.78 -23.68
N PRO A 377 5.16 6.84 -24.04
CA PRO A 377 3.88 6.70 -23.36
C PRO A 377 4.05 6.48 -21.86
N VAL A 378 3.29 7.24 -21.07
CA VAL A 378 3.22 7.10 -19.61
C VAL A 378 1.80 6.73 -19.21
N ILE A 379 1.62 5.55 -18.68
CA ILE A 379 0.34 5.04 -18.18
C ILE A 379 0.41 4.99 -16.66
N VAL A 380 -0.63 5.43 -15.99
CA VAL A 380 -0.74 5.30 -14.53
C VAL A 380 -1.62 4.09 -14.20
N SER A 381 -1.15 3.26 -13.27
CA SER A 381 -1.96 2.25 -12.59
C SER A 381 -2.09 2.65 -11.12
N MET A 382 -3.30 2.92 -10.68
CA MET A 382 -3.57 3.28 -9.29
C MET A 382 -3.78 2.05 -8.43
N GLY A 383 -3.17 2.02 -7.23
CA GLY A 383 -3.38 1.01 -6.21
C GLY A 383 -4.55 1.33 -5.28
N ASP A 384 -4.39 1.09 -3.99
CA ASP A 384 -5.42 1.40 -3.00
C ASP A 384 -5.68 2.90 -2.89
N TYR A 385 -4.61 3.69 -2.99
CA TYR A 385 -4.64 5.15 -2.93
C TYR A 385 -3.85 5.76 -4.10
N ALA A 386 -4.43 6.74 -4.75
CA ALA A 386 -3.71 7.65 -5.63
C ALA A 386 -4.35 9.03 -5.50
N ALA A 387 -4.25 9.59 -4.29
CA ALA A 387 -5.00 10.76 -3.88
C ALA A 387 -4.08 11.95 -3.58
N SER A 388 -4.60 13.15 -3.77
CA SER A 388 -3.90 14.40 -3.50
C SER A 388 -2.54 14.47 -4.22
N GLY A 389 -1.39 14.44 -3.54
CA GLY A 389 -0.08 14.33 -4.16
C GLY A 389 0.05 13.12 -5.08
N GLY A 390 -0.56 11.96 -4.72
CA GLY A 390 -0.63 10.78 -5.57
C GLY A 390 -1.41 11.03 -6.87
N TYR A 391 -2.51 11.79 -6.83
CA TYR A 391 -3.21 12.23 -8.04
C TYR A 391 -2.42 13.29 -8.80
N TYR A 392 -1.71 14.18 -8.08
CA TYR A 392 -0.86 15.21 -8.68
C TYR A 392 0.18 14.61 -9.62
N ILE A 393 0.93 13.60 -9.16
CA ILE A 393 1.95 12.94 -10.00
C ILE A 393 1.33 12.10 -11.12
N SER A 394 0.06 11.72 -10.99
CA SER A 394 -0.68 10.89 -11.95
C SER A 394 -1.36 11.69 -13.06
N CYS A 395 -1.82 12.92 -12.77
CA CYS A 395 -2.75 13.66 -13.64
C CYS A 395 -2.18 14.01 -15.02
N ALA A 396 -0.85 14.03 -15.19
CA ALA A 396 -0.19 14.31 -16.47
C ALA A 396 -0.10 13.09 -17.41
N ALA A 397 -0.36 11.88 -16.96
CA ALA A 397 -0.22 10.65 -17.75
C ALA A 397 -1.05 10.65 -19.04
N ASP A 398 -0.70 9.80 -20.00
CA ASP A 398 -1.47 9.61 -21.24
C ASP A 398 -2.78 8.88 -20.98
N TRP A 399 -2.77 7.97 -20.00
CA TRP A 399 -3.92 7.15 -19.60
C TRP A 399 -3.82 6.78 -18.12
N ILE A 400 -4.94 6.76 -17.43
CA ILE A 400 -5.02 6.43 -16.01
C ILE A 400 -5.98 5.27 -15.82
N VAL A 401 -5.46 4.16 -15.25
CA VAL A 401 -6.21 2.96 -14.88
C VAL A 401 -6.32 2.89 -13.36
N ALA A 402 -7.50 2.62 -12.83
CA ALA A 402 -7.74 2.48 -11.39
C ALA A 402 -8.66 1.29 -11.09
N GLU A 403 -8.47 0.66 -9.92
CA GLU A 403 -9.48 -0.27 -9.42
C GLU A 403 -10.77 0.50 -9.08
N PRO A 404 -11.97 -0.11 -9.24
CA PRO A 404 -13.22 0.54 -8.85
C PRO A 404 -13.21 1.10 -7.43
N THR A 405 -12.54 0.42 -6.51
CA THR A 405 -12.45 0.78 -5.08
C THR A 405 -11.23 1.61 -4.70
N THR A 406 -10.35 1.94 -5.64
CA THR A 406 -9.23 2.89 -5.42
C THR A 406 -9.75 4.21 -4.85
N LEU A 407 -9.10 4.76 -3.82
CA LEU A 407 -9.38 6.11 -3.35
C LEU A 407 -8.46 7.11 -4.04
N THR A 408 -9.05 8.08 -4.76
CA THR A 408 -8.32 9.04 -5.60
C THR A 408 -8.91 10.46 -5.49
N GLY A 409 -8.48 11.37 -6.36
CA GLY A 409 -8.88 12.77 -6.30
C GLY A 409 -8.21 13.51 -5.15
N SER A 410 -8.97 13.96 -4.17
CA SER A 410 -8.50 14.82 -3.06
C SER A 410 -7.66 16.01 -3.55
N ILE A 411 -8.05 16.58 -4.74
CA ILE A 411 -7.36 17.69 -5.38
C ILE A 411 -7.51 18.93 -4.51
N GLY A 412 -6.48 19.22 -3.71
CA GLY A 412 -6.49 20.29 -2.73
C GLY A 412 -5.19 20.36 -1.95
N ILE A 413 -4.89 21.53 -1.42
CA ILE A 413 -3.68 21.85 -0.66
C ILE A 413 -4.09 22.35 0.74
N PHE A 414 -3.28 22.03 1.73
CA PHE A 414 -3.38 22.64 3.05
C PHE A 414 -2.00 22.90 3.63
N GLY A 415 -1.96 23.81 4.60
CA GLY A 415 -0.84 24.04 5.50
C GLY A 415 -1.27 23.75 6.94
N LEU A 416 -0.40 23.12 7.71
CA LEU A 416 -0.63 22.78 9.11
C LEU A 416 0.62 23.15 9.91
N VAL A 417 0.51 24.10 10.85
CA VAL A 417 1.63 24.59 11.64
C VAL A 417 1.25 24.54 13.12
N PRO A 418 2.01 23.82 13.95
CA PRO A 418 1.75 23.79 15.39
C PRO A 418 2.15 25.12 16.05
N ASN A 419 1.38 25.53 17.04
CA ASN A 419 1.71 26.55 18.01
C ASN A 419 1.81 25.89 19.39
N ALA A 420 2.98 25.87 19.97
CA ALA A 420 3.26 25.22 21.24
C ALA A 420 3.38 26.21 22.41
N GLU A 421 2.93 27.48 22.24
CA GLU A 421 3.04 28.51 23.28
C GLU A 421 2.45 28.03 24.60
N GLY A 422 1.25 27.47 24.58
CA GLY A 422 0.57 27.00 25.81
C GLY A 422 1.33 25.85 26.48
N LEU A 423 1.88 24.91 25.71
CA LEU A 423 2.74 23.86 26.26
C LEU A 423 4.00 24.43 26.89
N LEU A 424 4.72 25.27 26.16
CA LEU A 424 6.03 25.77 26.58
C LEU A 424 5.91 26.77 27.72
N LYS A 425 5.01 27.76 27.61
CA LYS A 425 4.84 28.85 28.58
C LYS A 425 4.01 28.43 29.77
N ASP A 426 2.79 27.91 29.53
CA ASP A 426 1.81 27.70 30.62
C ASP A 426 2.04 26.39 31.37
N LYS A 427 2.51 25.32 30.67
CA LYS A 427 2.74 24.00 31.26
C LYS A 427 4.18 23.80 31.74
N LEU A 428 5.16 24.25 30.95
CA LEU A 428 6.59 24.06 31.26
C LEU A 428 7.26 25.28 31.89
N GLY A 429 6.62 26.44 31.90
CA GLY A 429 7.13 27.69 32.51
C GLY A 429 8.30 28.29 31.75
N LEU A 430 8.46 27.97 30.44
CA LEU A 430 9.51 28.51 29.60
C LEU A 430 9.09 29.87 29.01
N ASN A 431 9.96 30.86 29.12
CA ASN A 431 9.74 32.19 28.53
C ASN A 431 10.77 32.43 27.41
N PHE A 432 10.31 33.09 26.35
CA PHE A 432 11.12 33.38 25.17
C PHE A 432 11.19 34.90 24.97
N ASP A 433 12.38 35.41 24.77
CA ASP A 433 12.65 36.79 24.41
C ASP A 433 13.34 36.80 23.04
N VAL A 434 12.78 37.54 22.10
CA VAL A 434 13.20 37.48 20.68
C VAL A 434 13.66 38.83 20.20
N VAL A 435 14.88 38.89 19.68
CA VAL A 435 15.42 40.07 18.99
C VAL A 435 15.42 39.78 17.48
N LYS A 436 14.82 40.69 16.71
CA LYS A 436 14.64 40.53 15.27
C LYS A 436 15.28 41.67 14.50
N THR A 437 15.87 41.37 13.35
CA THR A 437 16.34 42.37 12.39
C THR A 437 15.25 42.82 11.41
N ASN A 438 14.29 41.94 11.16
CA ASN A 438 13.18 42.13 10.23
C ASN A 438 11.90 41.57 10.86
N GLU A 439 10.75 42.11 10.50
CA GLU A 439 9.47 41.82 11.14
C GLU A 439 9.07 40.32 11.10
N LEU A 440 9.31 39.66 9.99
CA LEU A 440 8.98 38.25 9.77
C LEU A 440 10.13 37.26 10.01
N ALA A 441 11.20 37.69 10.69
CA ALA A 441 12.40 36.86 10.89
C ALA A 441 12.14 35.58 11.73
N ASP A 442 11.12 35.58 12.54
CA ASP A 442 10.67 34.45 13.38
C ASP A 442 9.37 33.79 12.87
N LEU A 443 9.05 33.96 11.57
CA LEU A 443 7.90 33.31 10.95
C LEU A 443 8.02 31.78 11.07
N GLY A 444 7.01 31.16 11.70
CA GLY A 444 6.96 29.70 11.91
C GLY A 444 7.64 29.23 13.18
N ASP A 445 8.01 30.15 14.09
CA ASP A 445 8.43 29.79 15.44
C ASP A 445 7.26 29.14 16.20
N LEU A 446 7.52 28.03 16.88
CA LEU A 446 6.53 27.25 17.62
C LEU A 446 6.11 27.91 18.95
N THR A 447 6.85 28.93 19.41
CA THR A 447 6.69 29.57 20.72
C THR A 447 5.61 30.63 20.77
N ARG A 448 4.98 30.94 19.63
CA ARG A 448 3.90 31.89 19.48
C ARG A 448 2.98 31.57 18.32
N PRO A 449 1.72 32.03 18.35
CA PRO A 449 0.83 31.93 17.18
C PRO A 449 1.29 32.90 16.07
N PHE A 450 0.86 32.62 14.84
CA PHE A 450 1.01 33.54 13.72
C PHE A 450 0.18 34.81 13.94
N ASN A 451 0.75 35.96 13.59
CA ASN A 451 -0.01 37.20 13.49
C ASN A 451 -0.87 37.22 12.19
N GLU A 452 -1.70 38.24 12.00
CA GLU A 452 -2.62 38.30 10.86
C GLU A 452 -1.90 38.43 9.50
N GLU A 453 -0.75 39.12 9.45
CA GLU A 453 0.07 39.21 8.24
C GLU A 453 0.70 37.83 7.88
N GLU A 454 1.25 37.15 8.85
CA GLU A 454 1.81 35.80 8.69
C GLU A 454 0.74 34.79 8.26
N LYS A 455 -0.46 34.85 8.85
CA LYS A 455 -1.61 34.04 8.42
C LYS A 455 -2.01 34.33 6.96
N ALA A 456 -2.05 35.61 6.57
CA ALA A 456 -2.36 36.00 5.19
C ALA A 456 -1.31 35.50 4.19
N LEU A 457 -0.03 35.55 4.55
CA LEU A 457 1.06 35.00 3.73
C LEU A 457 0.93 33.47 3.55
N MET A 458 0.69 32.75 4.64
CA MET A 458 0.51 31.29 4.58
C MET A 458 -0.73 30.91 3.77
N GLN A 459 -1.86 31.57 3.98
CA GLN A 459 -3.06 31.33 3.18
C GLN A 459 -2.82 31.67 1.69
N GLY A 460 -2.06 32.73 1.41
CA GLY A 460 -1.67 33.09 0.05
C GLY A 460 -0.82 32.00 -0.63
N MET A 461 0.08 31.34 0.10
CA MET A 461 0.86 30.21 -0.41
C MET A 461 -0.04 28.99 -0.69
N VAL A 462 -0.96 28.67 0.22
CA VAL A 462 -1.91 27.57 0.03
C VAL A 462 -2.82 27.81 -1.18
N ASN A 463 -3.33 29.04 -1.36
CA ASN A 463 -4.13 29.43 -2.52
C ASN A 463 -3.37 29.25 -3.84
N LYS A 464 -2.11 29.71 -3.88
CA LYS A 464 -1.24 29.52 -5.07
C LYS A 464 -1.00 28.06 -5.38
N GLY A 465 -0.74 27.22 -4.34
CA GLY A 465 -0.58 25.79 -4.50
C GLY A 465 -1.85 25.12 -5.07
N TYR A 466 -3.02 25.52 -4.58
CA TYR A 466 -4.30 25.01 -5.09
C TYR A 466 -4.56 25.39 -6.56
N GLU A 467 -4.34 26.66 -6.93
CA GLU A 467 -4.46 27.09 -8.32
C GLU A 467 -3.48 26.37 -9.25
N LEU A 468 -2.25 26.13 -8.79
CA LEU A 468 -1.27 25.36 -9.54
C LEU A 468 -1.73 23.91 -9.73
N PHE A 469 -2.14 23.24 -8.66
CA PHE A 469 -2.58 21.84 -8.71
C PHE A 469 -3.81 21.66 -9.63
N THR A 470 -4.84 22.49 -9.46
CA THR A 470 -6.04 22.45 -10.32
C THR A 470 -5.71 22.71 -11.77
N LYS A 471 -4.76 23.61 -12.06
CA LYS A 471 -4.27 23.85 -13.42
C LYS A 471 -3.56 22.61 -13.99
N ARG A 472 -2.68 21.93 -13.20
CA ARG A 472 -2.01 20.71 -13.64
C ARG A 472 -3.02 19.60 -13.99
N CYS A 473 -4.08 19.47 -13.17
CA CYS A 473 -5.16 18.54 -13.45
C CYS A 473 -5.92 18.93 -14.73
N ALA A 474 -6.28 20.20 -14.91
CA ALA A 474 -6.98 20.69 -16.10
C ALA A 474 -6.18 20.43 -17.38
N ASP A 475 -4.90 20.77 -17.37
CA ASP A 475 -3.99 20.57 -18.50
C ASP A 475 -3.80 19.08 -18.81
N GLY A 476 -3.56 18.26 -17.80
CA GLY A 476 -3.31 16.82 -17.96
C GLY A 476 -4.55 16.03 -18.41
N ARG A 477 -5.71 16.35 -17.84
CA ARG A 477 -6.99 15.70 -18.16
C ARG A 477 -7.71 16.36 -19.36
N LYS A 478 -7.15 17.42 -19.93
CA LYS A 478 -7.75 18.20 -21.04
C LYS A 478 -9.16 18.68 -20.72
N MET A 479 -9.36 19.13 -19.48
CA MET A 479 -10.62 19.63 -18.95
C MET A 479 -10.54 21.13 -18.72
N ASN A 480 -11.71 21.80 -18.70
CA ASN A 480 -11.78 23.19 -18.29
C ASN A 480 -11.41 23.29 -16.79
N ILE A 481 -10.65 24.32 -16.41
CA ILE A 481 -10.22 24.52 -15.02
C ILE A 481 -11.40 24.69 -14.06
N GLU A 482 -12.48 25.35 -14.50
CA GLU A 482 -13.67 25.52 -13.68
C GLU A 482 -14.42 24.20 -13.45
N ASP A 483 -14.36 23.27 -14.40
CA ASP A 483 -14.93 21.93 -14.21
C ASP A 483 -14.07 21.08 -13.26
N ILE A 484 -12.75 21.21 -13.34
CA ILE A 484 -11.84 20.61 -12.34
C ILE A 484 -12.14 21.17 -10.95
N LYS A 485 -12.28 22.48 -10.78
CA LYS A 485 -12.57 23.09 -9.47
C LYS A 485 -13.87 22.60 -8.84
N LYS A 486 -14.92 22.31 -9.63
CA LYS A 486 -16.19 21.75 -9.14
C LYS A 486 -16.06 20.37 -8.51
N ILE A 487 -15.11 19.55 -8.99
CA ILE A 487 -14.87 18.19 -8.52
C ILE A 487 -13.62 18.06 -7.63
N ALA A 488 -12.90 19.16 -7.44
CA ALA A 488 -11.73 19.30 -6.60
C ALA A 488 -12.09 19.56 -5.14
N GLU A 489 -11.76 20.72 -4.61
CA GLU A 489 -12.01 21.13 -3.21
C GLU A 489 -11.53 20.13 -2.15
N GLY A 490 -10.58 19.28 -2.50
CA GLY A 490 -10.07 18.23 -1.62
C GLY A 490 -10.95 16.99 -1.51
N ARG A 491 -12.02 16.86 -2.33
CA ARG A 491 -12.95 15.73 -2.29
C ARG A 491 -12.29 14.43 -2.75
N VAL A 492 -12.51 13.38 -1.97
CA VAL A 492 -12.08 12.01 -2.26
C VAL A 492 -13.15 11.32 -3.08
N TRP A 493 -12.73 10.55 -4.08
CA TRP A 493 -13.57 9.78 -4.98
C TRP A 493 -13.10 8.33 -5.01
N THR A 494 -13.98 7.37 -5.25
CA THR A 494 -13.58 6.02 -5.66
C THR A 494 -13.14 6.01 -7.12
N GLY A 495 -12.38 4.99 -7.54
CA GLY A 495 -12.00 4.83 -8.95
C GLY A 495 -13.20 4.81 -9.89
N GLU A 496 -14.30 4.14 -9.48
CA GLU A 496 -15.55 4.12 -10.21
C GLU A 496 -16.12 5.54 -10.40
N MET A 497 -16.27 6.30 -9.30
CA MET A 497 -16.75 7.69 -9.36
C MET A 497 -15.80 8.59 -10.17
N ALA A 498 -14.49 8.39 -10.02
CA ALA A 498 -13.47 9.18 -10.71
C ALA A 498 -13.48 8.95 -12.23
N LYS A 499 -13.86 7.76 -12.69
CA LYS A 499 -14.05 7.48 -14.11
C LYS A 499 -15.20 8.31 -14.70
N ASP A 500 -16.35 8.35 -14.00
CA ASP A 500 -17.49 9.17 -14.43
C ASP A 500 -17.15 10.65 -14.51
N LEU A 501 -16.25 11.13 -13.61
CA LEU A 501 -15.73 12.48 -13.56
C LEU A 501 -14.56 12.75 -14.53
N LYS A 502 -14.13 11.75 -15.30
CA LYS A 502 -12.98 11.80 -16.23
C LYS A 502 -11.64 12.09 -15.55
N LEU A 503 -11.55 11.84 -14.24
CA LEU A 503 -10.29 11.84 -13.50
C LEU A 503 -9.49 10.55 -13.73
N VAL A 504 -10.18 9.46 -14.09
CA VAL A 504 -9.66 8.16 -14.49
C VAL A 504 -10.21 7.82 -15.87
N ASP A 505 -9.41 7.14 -16.70
CA ASP A 505 -9.81 6.78 -18.07
C ASP A 505 -10.45 5.40 -18.12
N GLU A 506 -9.96 4.44 -17.31
CA GLU A 506 -10.37 3.04 -17.36
C GLU A 506 -10.36 2.40 -15.96
N LEU A 507 -11.28 1.46 -15.73
CA LEU A 507 -11.26 0.63 -14.53
C LEU A 507 -10.50 -0.66 -14.82
N GLY A 508 -9.56 -1.00 -13.93
CA GLY A 508 -8.71 -2.17 -14.06
C GLY A 508 -7.52 -2.08 -13.12
N GLY A 509 -6.58 -3.01 -13.24
CA GLY A 509 -5.38 -3.05 -12.42
C GLY A 509 -4.08 -2.79 -13.19
N LEU A 510 -3.03 -3.43 -12.71
CA LEU A 510 -1.70 -3.26 -13.30
C LEU A 510 -1.61 -3.93 -14.68
N ASP A 511 -2.27 -5.07 -14.87
CA ASP A 511 -2.18 -5.81 -16.14
C ASP A 511 -2.84 -5.03 -17.27
N GLU A 512 -4.04 -4.48 -17.04
CA GLU A 512 -4.72 -3.61 -18.00
C GLU A 512 -3.88 -2.37 -18.32
N ALA A 513 -3.23 -1.77 -17.32
CA ALA A 513 -2.33 -0.64 -17.54
C ALA A 513 -1.11 -1.01 -18.40
N VAL A 514 -0.56 -2.22 -18.24
CA VAL A 514 0.53 -2.73 -19.08
C VAL A 514 0.07 -2.97 -20.52
N GLU A 515 -1.12 -3.51 -20.73
CA GLU A 515 -1.71 -3.70 -22.05
C GLU A 515 -1.94 -2.36 -22.75
N VAL A 516 -2.48 -1.38 -22.05
CA VAL A 516 -2.63 -0.01 -22.56
C VAL A 516 -1.27 0.60 -22.92
N ALA A 517 -0.24 0.38 -22.09
CA ALA A 517 1.12 0.87 -22.36
C ALA A 517 1.70 0.23 -23.62
N ALA A 518 1.54 -1.08 -23.81
CA ALA A 518 1.96 -1.77 -25.01
C ALA A 518 1.25 -1.25 -26.26
N SER A 519 -0.07 -1.02 -26.16
CA SER A 519 -0.89 -0.44 -27.23
C SER A 519 -0.45 0.97 -27.62
N HIS A 520 -0.21 1.85 -26.64
CA HIS A 520 0.26 3.22 -26.89
C HIS A 520 1.67 3.25 -27.46
N ALA A 521 2.55 2.32 -27.04
CA ALA A 521 3.88 2.16 -27.60
C ALA A 521 3.88 1.43 -28.96
N LYS A 522 2.75 0.88 -29.40
CA LYS A 522 2.59 0.08 -30.64
C LYS A 522 3.54 -1.11 -30.70
N ILE A 523 3.68 -1.82 -29.58
CA ILE A 523 4.52 -3.02 -29.47
C ILE A 523 3.68 -4.23 -29.04
N GLU A 524 3.92 -5.39 -29.67
CA GLU A 524 3.25 -6.65 -29.34
C GLU A 524 4.11 -7.56 -28.45
N ARG A 525 5.42 -7.35 -28.47
CA ARG A 525 6.40 -8.16 -27.73
C ARG A 525 7.29 -7.27 -26.89
N TYR A 526 7.41 -7.59 -25.63
CA TYR A 526 8.20 -6.84 -24.67
C TYR A 526 8.58 -7.68 -23.44
N THR A 527 9.59 -7.23 -22.73
CA THR A 527 9.91 -7.69 -21.38
C THR A 527 9.38 -6.69 -20.38
N LEU A 528 8.68 -7.17 -19.35
CA LEU A 528 8.23 -6.34 -18.23
C LEU A 528 9.35 -6.25 -17.19
N VAL A 529 9.74 -5.04 -16.81
CA VAL A 529 10.79 -4.80 -15.80
C VAL A 529 10.26 -3.87 -14.73
N SER A 530 10.41 -4.29 -13.46
CA SER A 530 9.93 -3.53 -12.30
C SER A 530 11.01 -2.62 -11.72
N TYR A 531 10.65 -1.37 -11.43
CA TYR A 531 11.51 -0.36 -10.83
C TYR A 531 10.86 0.23 -9.56
N PRO A 532 11.65 0.73 -8.59
CA PRO A 532 13.09 0.47 -8.51
C PRO A 532 13.38 -1.03 -8.42
N GLU A 533 14.55 -1.46 -8.85
CA GLU A 533 14.97 -2.86 -8.64
C GLU A 533 14.94 -3.20 -7.15
N LYS A 534 14.55 -4.43 -6.80
CA LYS A 534 14.63 -4.91 -5.41
C LYS A 534 16.11 -4.88 -4.99
N GLU A 535 16.39 -4.30 -3.83
CA GLU A 535 17.78 -4.22 -3.32
C GLU A 535 18.34 -5.62 -3.12
N ASP A 536 19.64 -5.80 -3.41
CA ASP A 536 20.30 -7.04 -3.06
C ASP A 536 20.43 -7.18 -1.52
N PHE A 537 20.60 -8.42 -1.07
CA PHE A 537 20.68 -8.75 0.36
C PHE A 537 21.72 -7.91 1.12
N LEU A 538 22.90 -7.68 0.54
CA LEU A 538 23.97 -6.93 1.20
C LEU A 538 23.61 -5.45 1.33
N THR A 539 23.01 -4.88 0.30
CA THR A 539 22.53 -3.49 0.32
C THR A 539 21.39 -3.31 1.34
N SER A 540 20.44 -4.26 1.37
CA SER A 540 19.37 -4.30 2.37
C SER A 540 19.91 -4.41 3.81
N LEU A 541 20.92 -5.27 4.02
CA LEU A 541 21.61 -5.43 5.31
C LEU A 541 22.27 -4.13 5.79
N LEU A 542 22.98 -3.45 4.89
CA LEU A 542 23.68 -2.20 5.21
C LEU A 542 22.73 -1.02 5.44
N ASN A 543 21.57 -1.03 4.78
CA ASN A 543 20.55 0.00 4.89
C ASN A 543 19.58 -0.22 6.06
N THR A 544 19.64 -1.36 6.76
CA THR A 544 18.78 -1.64 7.91
C THR A 544 19.13 -0.72 9.08
N ARG A 545 18.18 0.13 9.47
CA ARG A 545 18.30 1.05 10.60
C ARG A 545 17.58 0.51 11.83
N PRO A 546 18.13 0.66 13.05
CA PRO A 546 17.45 0.27 14.29
C PRO A 546 16.09 0.96 14.49
N SER A 547 15.87 2.12 13.85
CA SER A 547 14.61 2.86 13.87
C SER A 547 13.44 2.04 13.33
N ARG A 548 13.65 1.20 12.32
CA ARG A 548 12.61 0.32 11.75
C ARG A 548 12.06 -0.65 12.79
N TYR A 549 12.95 -1.31 13.54
CA TYR A 549 12.54 -2.24 14.59
C TYR A 549 11.69 -1.56 15.68
N ILE A 550 12.08 -0.34 16.08
CA ILE A 550 11.32 0.43 17.06
C ILE A 550 9.96 0.83 16.49
N SER A 551 9.90 1.25 15.24
CA SER A 551 8.66 1.66 14.58
C SER A 551 7.69 0.49 14.40
N SER A 552 8.17 -0.71 13.99
CA SER A 552 7.33 -1.90 13.87
C SER A 552 6.76 -2.35 15.22
N ARG A 553 7.57 -2.33 16.28
CA ARG A 553 7.10 -2.63 17.64
C ARG A 553 6.09 -1.62 18.18
N MET A 554 6.26 -0.35 17.86
CA MET A 554 5.28 0.67 18.22
C MET A 554 3.98 0.49 17.44
N GLN A 555 4.05 0.18 16.15
CA GLN A 555 2.87 -0.12 15.33
C GLN A 555 2.14 -1.37 15.83
N GLU A 556 2.85 -2.42 16.21
CA GLU A 556 2.29 -3.64 16.80
C GLU A 556 1.56 -3.34 18.12
N ASN A 557 2.14 -2.51 19.00
CA ASN A 557 1.57 -2.20 20.32
C ASN A 557 0.44 -1.18 20.27
N PHE A 558 0.48 -0.20 19.38
CA PHE A 558 -0.49 0.88 19.26
C PHE A 558 -1.49 0.68 18.11
N GLY A 559 -1.25 -0.32 17.22
CA GLY A 559 -2.13 -0.66 16.12
C GLY A 559 -2.50 0.55 15.26
N GLU A 560 -3.78 0.73 14.99
CA GLU A 560 -4.34 1.83 14.18
C GLU A 560 -4.05 3.24 14.76
N TYR A 561 -3.74 3.34 16.05
CA TYR A 561 -3.46 4.64 16.69
C TYR A 561 -2.01 5.11 16.48
N TYR A 562 -1.12 4.22 16.04
CA TYR A 562 0.31 4.55 15.85
C TYR A 562 0.52 5.69 14.85
N ASN A 563 -0.22 5.69 13.75
CA ASN A 563 -0.08 6.70 12.70
C ASN A 563 -0.40 8.11 13.21
N GLY A 564 -1.45 8.25 14.02
CA GLY A 564 -1.77 9.52 14.65
C GLY A 564 -0.68 10.03 15.59
N LEU A 565 -0.12 9.14 16.42
CA LEU A 565 0.99 9.49 17.34
C LEU A 565 2.27 9.84 16.57
N ARG A 566 2.57 9.12 15.51
CA ARG A 566 3.71 9.34 14.63
C ARG A 566 3.61 10.69 13.91
N PHE A 567 2.45 11.02 13.39
CA PHE A 567 2.23 12.32 12.76
C PHE A 567 2.52 13.48 13.72
N VAL A 568 2.07 13.41 14.99
CA VAL A 568 2.35 14.44 16.00
C VAL A 568 3.85 14.57 16.27
N LYS A 569 4.57 13.45 16.31
CA LYS A 569 6.04 13.45 16.48
C LYS A 569 6.75 14.18 15.34
N ASN A 570 6.25 14.02 14.13
CA ASN A 570 6.94 14.43 12.90
C ASN A 570 6.51 15.82 12.39
N LEU A 571 5.57 16.49 13.07
CA LEU A 571 5.08 17.81 12.70
C LEU A 571 6.18 18.87 12.51
N LYS A 572 7.31 18.72 13.18
CA LYS A 572 8.42 19.68 13.10
C LYS A 572 9.18 19.58 11.77
N ASP A 573 9.28 18.38 11.23
CA ASP A 573 10.12 18.06 10.07
C ASP A 573 9.28 17.95 8.78
N ALA A 574 7.95 17.92 8.89
CA ALA A 574 7.03 17.84 7.76
C ALA A 574 7.04 19.12 6.93
N ASP A 575 6.91 18.99 5.62
CA ASP A 575 6.75 20.11 4.71
C ASP A 575 5.52 20.95 5.10
N ARG A 576 5.66 22.27 5.14
CA ARG A 576 4.59 23.17 5.59
C ARG A 576 3.37 23.17 4.66
N LEU A 577 3.57 22.84 3.40
CA LEU A 577 2.50 22.70 2.41
C LEU A 577 2.32 21.23 2.04
N GLN A 578 1.13 20.71 2.30
CA GLN A 578 0.79 19.33 2.09
C GLN A 578 -0.29 19.17 1.01
N ALA A 579 -0.03 18.26 0.09
CA ALA A 579 -0.99 17.66 -0.81
C ALA A 579 -1.28 16.23 -0.31
N ARG A 580 -1.99 16.11 0.82
CA ARG A 580 -2.28 14.84 1.49
C ARG A 580 -3.79 14.62 1.58
N MET A 581 -4.21 13.38 1.38
CA MET A 581 -5.60 12.93 1.58
C MET A 581 -5.94 12.96 3.08
N PRO A 582 -7.23 13.13 3.47
CA PRO A 582 -7.67 12.77 4.81
C PRO A 582 -7.24 11.34 5.07
N PHE A 583 -6.34 11.16 6.02
CA PHE A 583 -5.75 9.87 6.28
C PHE A 583 -6.49 9.16 7.39
N ASP A 584 -6.20 7.88 7.48
CA ASP A 584 -6.58 7.00 8.57
C ASP A 584 -8.08 6.94 8.81
N VAL A 585 -8.86 6.98 7.72
CA VAL A 585 -10.20 6.43 7.77
C VAL A 585 -10.01 4.91 7.82
N VAL A 586 -10.07 4.36 9.01
CA VAL A 586 -10.08 2.91 9.19
C VAL A 586 -11.44 2.43 8.70
N ILE A 587 -11.46 1.77 7.55
CA ILE A 587 -12.64 1.09 7.00
C ILE A 587 -12.64 -0.32 7.61
N LYS A 588 -13.57 -0.55 8.53
CA LYS A 588 -13.78 -1.85 9.19
C LYS A 588 -14.93 -2.58 8.56
#